data_a99d6ac13609ce46a145247b75e4dc58
#
_entry.id   a99d6ac13609ce46a145247b75e4dc58
#
_cell.length_a   1.000
_cell.length_b   1.000
_cell.length_c   1.000
_cell.angle_alpha   90.00
_cell.angle_beta   90.00
_cell.angle_gamma   90.00
#
_symmetry.space_group_name_H-M   'P 1'
#
loop_
_entity.id
_entity.type
_entity.pdbx_description
1 polymer ?
#
loop_
_entity_poly.entity_id
_entity_poly.type
_entity_poly.pdbx_seq_one_letter_code
_entity_poly.pdbx_strand_id
1 'polypeptide(L)'
;HVPELIQNKSLWENHIDMHIILAVREIEEMLSSEYQQRVKRHGDSVPLNQFLRARHFISSHHEKASEIIEVMSHSNISNTIINYSKHKRDISQLFFRLIGAEEIYPADRMNGAIINRSLSHKELETLVTINALYYNKFPWISTRISDALIRNQPNLESQQCEIDEQHLNKVYEKNNGYLQIINARLDPTDQLTSLTTFSHKVTQDNSPEKINQIREDECISMRLIGDTLLKVLTKKSQQKLSNDTVDAIIKLSQSGKVSKTTEVELLALAKENRPQGQKLARLLERAQTELSNT
;
A
#
# COMPACT_ATOMS: atom_id res chain seq x y z
N HIS A 1 -6.91 22.08 11.16
CA HIS A 1 -7.58 20.97 11.85
C HIS A 1 -9.10 21.14 11.75
N VAL A 2 -9.88 20.14 11.28
CA VAL A 2 -11.32 20.30 10.97
C VAL A 2 -12.13 20.72 12.20
N PRO A 3 -11.97 20.11 13.39
CA PRO A 3 -12.67 20.53 14.60
C PRO A 3 -12.44 21.99 14.96
N GLU A 4 -11.22 22.48 14.88
CA GLU A 4 -10.87 23.89 15.17
C GLU A 4 -11.52 24.85 14.17
N LEU A 5 -11.56 24.46 12.89
CA LEU A 5 -12.21 25.24 11.85
C LEU A 5 -13.72 25.39 12.15
N ILE A 6 -14.37 24.30 12.55
CA ILE A 6 -15.79 24.29 12.91
C ILE A 6 -16.05 25.13 14.16
N GLN A 7 -15.21 25.00 15.19
CA GLN A 7 -15.32 25.77 16.44
C GLN A 7 -15.19 27.28 16.21
N ASN A 8 -14.39 27.69 15.22
CA ASN A 8 -14.20 29.10 14.84
C ASN A 8 -15.15 29.56 13.73
N LYS A 9 -16.30 28.91 13.56
CA LYS A 9 -17.30 29.21 12.52
C LYS A 9 -17.66 30.69 12.46
N SER A 10 -17.84 31.35 13.60
CA SER A 10 -18.21 32.79 13.67
C SER A 10 -17.21 33.71 12.94
N LEU A 11 -15.97 33.29 12.71
CA LEU A 11 -14.99 34.10 12.01
C LEU A 11 -15.14 34.10 10.49
N TRP A 12 -15.84 33.13 9.91
CA TRP A 12 -15.92 32.96 8.47
C TRP A 12 -17.35 32.74 7.92
N GLU A 13 -18.33 32.36 8.75
CA GLU A 13 -19.70 32.00 8.31
C GLU A 13 -20.43 33.08 7.51
N ASN A 14 -20.06 34.35 7.69
CA ASN A 14 -20.65 35.46 6.90
C ASN A 14 -20.00 35.63 5.52
N HIS A 15 -18.93 34.91 5.23
CA HIS A 15 -18.11 35.07 4.02
C HIS A 15 -17.93 33.78 3.21
N ILE A 16 -18.16 32.63 3.84
CA ILE A 16 -17.91 31.31 3.23
C ILE A 16 -19.10 30.40 3.51
N ASP A 17 -19.65 29.84 2.45
CA ASP A 17 -20.60 28.72 2.53
C ASP A 17 -19.78 27.40 2.51
N MET A 18 -19.85 26.66 3.62
CA MET A 18 -19.04 25.46 3.80
C MET A 18 -19.89 24.19 3.79
N HIS A 19 -19.50 23.22 2.98
CA HIS A 19 -20.00 21.86 3.02
C HIS A 19 -18.87 20.88 3.33
N ILE A 20 -19.01 20.06 4.37
CA ILE A 20 -18.00 19.08 4.76
C ILE A 20 -18.37 17.70 4.19
N ILE A 21 -17.48 17.11 3.41
CA ILE A 21 -17.59 15.73 2.94
C ILE A 21 -16.64 14.87 3.74
N LEU A 22 -17.16 13.92 4.52
CA LEU A 22 -16.39 12.98 5.33
C LEU A 22 -16.47 11.58 4.71
N ALA A 23 -15.35 11.09 4.20
CA ALA A 23 -15.23 9.73 3.71
C ALA A 23 -14.76 8.78 4.82
N VAL A 24 -15.55 7.75 5.11
CA VAL A 24 -15.22 6.67 6.05
C VAL A 24 -15.00 5.37 5.29
N ARG A 25 -14.29 4.42 5.91
CA ARG A 25 -13.87 3.19 5.22
C ARG A 25 -14.07 1.99 6.12
N GLU A 26 -14.33 0.80 5.53
CA GLU A 26 -14.35 -0.46 6.26
C GLU A 26 -13.05 -0.69 7.03
N ILE A 27 -13.16 -1.21 8.25
CA ILE A 27 -12.00 -1.42 9.15
C ILE A 27 -10.93 -2.29 8.49
N GLU A 28 -11.31 -3.42 7.90
CA GLU A 28 -10.38 -4.35 7.27
C GLU A 28 -9.62 -3.71 6.11
N GLU A 29 -10.34 -3.01 5.24
CA GLU A 29 -9.72 -2.30 4.12
C GLU A 29 -8.80 -1.17 4.59
N MET A 30 -9.18 -0.48 5.65
CA MET A 30 -8.37 0.58 6.23
C MET A 30 -7.07 0.04 6.81
N LEU A 31 -7.14 -1.04 7.62
CA LEU A 31 -5.95 -1.69 8.22
C LEU A 31 -5.00 -2.21 7.15
N SER A 32 -5.55 -2.92 6.14
CA SER A 32 -4.77 -3.42 5.00
C SER A 32 -4.09 -2.26 4.25
N SER A 33 -4.82 -1.19 3.99
CA SER A 33 -4.31 -0.01 3.29
C SER A 33 -3.23 0.72 4.11
N GLU A 34 -3.45 0.90 5.41
CA GLU A 34 -2.48 1.54 6.32
C GLU A 34 -1.18 0.74 6.36
N TYR A 35 -1.27 -0.58 6.56
CA TYR A 35 -0.09 -1.44 6.54
C TYR A 35 0.68 -1.34 5.23
N GLN A 36 -0.01 -1.44 4.10
CA GLN A 36 0.62 -1.32 2.78
C GLN A 36 1.27 0.05 2.59
N GLN A 37 0.63 1.14 3.01
CA GLN A 37 1.23 2.47 2.94
C GLN A 37 2.49 2.59 3.79
N ARG A 38 2.47 2.02 4.99
CA ARG A 38 3.65 2.01 5.85
C ARG A 38 4.81 1.23 5.25
N VAL A 39 4.54 0.06 4.68
CA VAL A 39 5.57 -0.70 3.97
C VAL A 39 6.09 0.07 2.75
N LYS A 40 5.20 0.66 1.94
CA LYS A 40 5.57 1.39 0.70
C LYS A 40 6.29 2.71 0.95
N ARG A 41 5.90 3.47 1.98
CA ARG A 41 6.33 4.88 2.17
C ARG A 41 7.21 5.09 3.38
N HIS A 42 7.05 4.29 4.42
CA HIS A 42 7.78 4.45 5.68
C HIS A 42 8.76 3.30 5.94
N GLY A 43 8.89 2.34 5.03
CA GLY A 43 9.87 1.26 5.11
C GLY A 43 9.62 0.26 6.24
N ASP A 44 8.38 0.12 6.71
CA ASP A 44 8.05 -0.90 7.71
C ASP A 44 8.48 -2.27 7.19
N SER A 45 9.16 -3.03 8.04
CA SER A 45 9.83 -4.29 7.69
C SER A 45 9.30 -5.48 8.50
N VAL A 46 8.18 -5.30 9.19
CA VAL A 46 7.56 -6.36 10.00
C VAL A 46 6.34 -6.95 9.28
N PRO A 47 6.08 -8.26 9.40
CA PRO A 47 4.86 -8.87 8.87
C PRO A 47 3.58 -8.26 9.47
N LEU A 48 2.47 -8.32 8.73
CA LEU A 48 1.18 -7.73 9.12
C LEU A 48 0.75 -8.13 10.54
N ASN A 49 0.79 -9.42 10.87
CA ASN A 49 0.36 -9.90 12.20
C ASN A 49 1.22 -9.32 13.33
N GLN A 50 2.52 -9.13 13.10
CA GLN A 50 3.41 -8.49 14.08
C GLN A 50 3.12 -6.99 14.16
N PHE A 51 2.90 -6.34 13.03
CA PHE A 51 2.48 -4.95 12.95
C PHE A 51 1.18 -4.70 13.72
N LEU A 52 0.18 -5.56 13.56
CA LEU A 52 -1.08 -5.49 14.27
C LEU A 52 -0.94 -5.71 15.79
N ARG A 53 -0.07 -6.62 16.23
CA ARG A 53 0.21 -6.87 17.67
C ARG A 53 0.92 -5.70 18.35
N ALA A 54 1.85 -5.06 17.66
CA ALA A 54 2.65 -3.97 18.22
C ALA A 54 1.84 -2.68 18.44
N ARG A 55 0.68 -2.56 17.80
CA ARG A 55 -0.19 -1.41 17.93
C ARG A 55 -1.48 -1.81 18.65
N HIS A 56 -1.76 -1.17 19.78
CA HIS A 56 -3.06 -1.27 20.43
C HIS A 56 -4.10 -0.56 19.55
N PHE A 57 -4.60 -1.28 18.54
CA PHE A 57 -5.44 -0.70 17.48
C PHE A 57 -6.81 -0.27 18.01
N ILE A 58 -6.85 0.95 18.47
CA ILE A 58 -7.99 1.80 18.20
C ILE A 58 -7.75 2.36 16.82
N SER A 59 -8.68 2.19 15.89
CA SER A 59 -8.60 2.84 14.61
C SER A 59 -8.71 4.35 14.83
N SER A 60 -7.57 5.02 14.85
CA SER A 60 -7.55 6.48 15.00
C SER A 60 -8.36 7.21 13.92
N HIS A 61 -8.65 6.53 12.80
CA HIS A 61 -9.47 7.06 11.72
C HIS A 61 -10.96 7.07 12.09
N HIS A 62 -11.49 5.97 12.65
CA HIS A 62 -12.89 5.90 13.08
C HIS A 62 -13.14 6.74 14.34
N GLU A 63 -12.19 6.77 15.27
CA GLU A 63 -12.21 7.67 16.42
C GLU A 63 -12.33 9.13 15.97
N LYS A 64 -11.41 9.60 15.11
CA LYS A 64 -11.44 10.97 14.59
C LYS A 64 -12.67 11.26 13.73
N ALA A 65 -13.14 10.28 12.95
CA ALA A 65 -14.38 10.45 12.19
C ALA A 65 -15.57 10.65 13.12
N SER A 66 -15.68 9.88 14.21
CA SER A 66 -16.75 10.05 15.21
C SER A 66 -16.67 11.41 15.92
N GLU A 67 -15.47 11.87 16.30
CA GLU A 67 -15.25 13.21 16.86
C GLU A 67 -15.68 14.32 15.90
N ILE A 68 -15.32 14.20 14.61
CA ILE A 68 -15.75 15.18 13.59
C ILE A 68 -17.27 15.17 13.44
N ILE A 69 -17.90 13.99 13.42
CA ILE A 69 -19.35 13.83 13.33
C ILE A 69 -20.05 14.50 14.52
N GLU A 70 -19.54 14.28 15.72
CA GLU A 70 -20.09 14.93 16.94
C GLU A 70 -19.99 16.45 16.85
N VAL A 71 -18.82 16.98 16.47
CA VAL A 71 -18.65 18.44 16.30
C VAL A 71 -19.58 18.99 15.21
N MET A 72 -19.70 18.30 14.06
CA MET A 72 -20.62 18.69 12.98
C MET A 72 -22.08 18.69 13.44
N SER A 73 -22.46 17.76 14.33
CA SER A 73 -23.85 17.67 14.83
C SER A 73 -24.27 18.87 15.67
N HIS A 74 -23.32 19.57 16.28
CA HIS A 74 -23.55 20.78 17.07
C HIS A 74 -23.34 22.07 16.26
N SER A 75 -22.91 21.94 15.01
CA SER A 75 -22.69 23.06 14.11
C SER A 75 -23.76 23.04 13.00
N ASN A 76 -24.35 24.14 12.65
CA ASN A 76 -25.26 24.21 11.49
C ASN A 76 -24.51 24.20 10.16
N ILE A 77 -23.42 23.41 10.05
CA ILE A 77 -22.63 23.26 8.84
C ILE A 77 -23.19 22.10 8.02
N SER A 78 -23.45 22.36 6.74
CA SER A 78 -23.86 21.32 5.81
C SER A 78 -22.80 20.22 5.72
N ASN A 79 -23.21 18.95 5.78
CA ASN A 79 -22.27 17.84 5.73
C ASN A 79 -22.84 16.61 5.03
N THR A 80 -21.96 15.81 4.47
CA THR A 80 -22.27 14.49 3.90
C THR A 80 -21.21 13.48 4.35
N ILE A 81 -21.67 12.31 4.80
CA ILE A 81 -20.80 11.21 5.18
C ILE A 81 -20.97 10.10 4.14
N ILE A 82 -19.87 9.56 3.62
CA ILE A 82 -19.87 8.53 2.58
C ILE A 82 -19.04 7.33 2.99
N ASN A 83 -19.52 6.11 2.67
CA ASN A 83 -18.72 4.89 2.80
C ASN A 83 -17.81 4.74 1.57
N TYR A 84 -16.54 5.12 1.70
CA TYR A 84 -15.56 5.01 0.63
C TYR A 84 -15.42 3.58 0.09
N SER A 85 -15.50 2.57 0.96
CA SER A 85 -15.31 1.17 0.54
C SER A 85 -16.35 0.70 -0.47
N LYS A 86 -17.57 1.21 -0.38
CA LYS A 86 -18.65 0.95 -1.35
C LYS A 86 -18.49 1.75 -2.62
N HIS A 87 -18.09 3.00 -2.49
CA HIS A 87 -18.02 3.96 -3.59
C HIS A 87 -16.63 4.10 -4.22
N LYS A 88 -15.66 3.24 -3.88
CA LYS A 88 -14.28 3.36 -4.38
C LYS A 88 -14.13 3.34 -5.90
N ARG A 89 -15.09 2.74 -6.63
CA ARG A 89 -15.07 2.66 -8.10
C ARG A 89 -15.63 3.91 -8.77
N ASP A 90 -16.57 4.57 -8.12
CA ASP A 90 -17.31 5.74 -8.61
C ASP A 90 -17.12 6.99 -7.72
N ILE A 91 -16.16 6.93 -6.79
CA ILE A 91 -15.91 7.99 -5.80
C ILE A 91 -15.71 9.37 -6.45
N SER A 92 -15.03 9.41 -7.59
CA SER A 92 -14.80 10.65 -8.32
C SER A 92 -16.11 11.23 -8.85
N GLN A 93 -16.97 10.39 -9.46
CA GLN A 93 -18.27 10.81 -9.95
C GLN A 93 -19.17 11.26 -8.80
N LEU A 94 -19.19 10.50 -7.70
CA LEU A 94 -19.93 10.85 -6.48
C LEU A 94 -19.47 12.22 -5.94
N PHE A 95 -18.16 12.46 -5.89
CA PHE A 95 -17.62 13.74 -5.45
C PHE A 95 -18.10 14.91 -6.34
N PHE A 96 -18.01 14.77 -7.66
CA PHE A 96 -18.49 15.80 -8.58
C PHE A 96 -20.00 16.07 -8.42
N ARG A 97 -20.79 15.04 -8.16
CA ARG A 97 -22.22 15.18 -7.85
C ARG A 97 -22.44 15.97 -6.55
N LEU A 98 -21.71 15.63 -5.49
CA LEU A 98 -21.85 16.28 -4.18
C LEU A 98 -21.49 17.77 -4.20
N ILE A 99 -20.56 18.17 -5.07
CA ILE A 99 -20.21 19.60 -5.24
C ILE A 99 -21.05 20.31 -6.32
N GLY A 100 -22.06 19.64 -6.89
CA GLY A 100 -22.92 20.21 -7.92
C GLY A 100 -22.25 20.42 -9.27
N ALA A 101 -21.19 19.68 -9.57
CA ALA A 101 -20.36 19.81 -10.77
C ALA A 101 -20.42 18.56 -11.67
N GLU A 102 -21.49 17.78 -11.61
CA GLU A 102 -21.63 16.50 -12.34
C GLU A 102 -21.49 16.67 -13.86
N GLU A 103 -21.97 17.77 -14.40
CA GLU A 103 -21.94 18.07 -15.85
C GLU A 103 -20.51 18.20 -16.41
N ILE A 104 -19.55 18.58 -15.56
CA ILE A 104 -18.14 18.74 -15.98
C ILE A 104 -17.27 17.55 -15.60
N TYR A 105 -17.88 16.43 -15.13
CA TYR A 105 -17.13 15.23 -14.78
C TYR A 105 -16.44 14.61 -16.01
N PRO A 106 -15.10 14.49 -16.03
CA PRO A 106 -14.35 13.98 -17.18
C PRO A 106 -14.35 12.44 -17.21
N ALA A 107 -15.49 11.83 -17.51
CA ALA A 107 -15.73 10.40 -17.44
C ALA A 107 -14.76 9.58 -18.31
N ASP A 108 -14.38 10.09 -19.48
CA ASP A 108 -13.45 9.49 -20.43
C ASP A 108 -12.01 9.38 -19.90
N ARG A 109 -11.64 10.23 -18.93
CA ARG A 109 -10.29 10.26 -18.33
C ARG A 109 -10.25 9.56 -16.96
N MET A 110 -11.35 9.53 -16.25
CA MET A 110 -11.38 9.08 -14.83
C MET A 110 -11.98 7.69 -14.67
N ASN A 111 -12.91 7.28 -15.55
CA ASN A 111 -13.52 5.96 -15.45
C ASN A 111 -12.50 4.86 -15.77
N GLY A 112 -12.32 3.95 -14.81
CA GLY A 112 -11.44 2.79 -14.94
C GLY A 112 -9.94 3.08 -14.73
N ALA A 113 -9.55 4.33 -14.42
CA ALA A 113 -8.16 4.65 -14.12
C ALA A 113 -7.77 4.12 -12.72
N ILE A 114 -6.94 3.08 -12.67
CA ILE A 114 -6.35 2.60 -11.41
C ILE A 114 -5.10 3.41 -11.13
N ILE A 115 -5.23 4.45 -10.31
CA ILE A 115 -4.11 5.37 -10.01
C ILE A 115 -3.17 4.79 -8.95
N ASN A 116 -3.69 4.06 -7.96
CA ASN A 116 -2.95 3.54 -6.82
C ASN A 116 -3.44 2.15 -6.42
N ARG A 117 -3.07 1.13 -7.20
CA ARG A 117 -3.37 -0.24 -6.77
C ARG A 117 -2.62 -0.60 -5.48
N SER A 118 -3.19 -1.46 -4.70
CA SER A 118 -2.49 -2.16 -3.64
C SER A 118 -1.46 -3.13 -4.23
N LEU A 119 -0.42 -3.44 -3.47
CA LEU A 119 0.52 -4.48 -3.87
C LEU A 119 -0.14 -5.86 -3.72
N SER A 120 0.28 -6.82 -4.54
CA SER A 120 -0.05 -8.23 -4.32
C SER A 120 0.62 -8.74 -3.04
N HIS A 121 0.15 -9.87 -2.52
CA HIS A 121 0.74 -10.46 -1.31
C HIS A 121 2.26 -10.67 -1.45
N LYS A 122 2.69 -11.21 -2.58
CA LYS A 122 4.10 -11.48 -2.86
C LYS A 122 4.96 -10.22 -3.04
N GLU A 123 4.42 -9.22 -3.74
CA GLU A 123 5.07 -7.91 -3.85
C GLU A 123 5.29 -7.29 -2.46
N LEU A 124 4.27 -7.38 -1.61
CA LEU A 124 4.31 -6.83 -0.26
C LEU A 124 5.33 -7.56 0.64
N GLU A 125 5.33 -8.90 0.67
CA GLU A 125 6.32 -9.70 1.40
C GLU A 125 7.75 -9.40 0.96
N THR A 126 7.95 -9.28 -0.36
CA THR A 126 9.26 -8.97 -0.90
C THR A 126 9.69 -7.56 -0.52
N LEU A 127 8.78 -6.59 -0.56
CA LEU A 127 9.10 -5.22 -0.17
C LEU A 127 9.40 -5.12 1.33
N VAL A 128 8.69 -5.86 2.20
CA VAL A 128 9.01 -6.00 3.64
C VAL A 128 10.42 -6.51 3.83
N THR A 129 10.83 -7.54 3.08
CA THR A 129 12.19 -8.10 3.13
C THR A 129 13.23 -7.07 2.68
N ILE A 130 12.97 -6.35 1.60
CA ILE A 130 13.85 -5.30 1.10
C ILE A 130 13.98 -4.16 2.12
N ASN A 131 12.89 -3.77 2.75
CA ASN A 131 12.90 -2.75 3.79
C ASN A 131 13.78 -3.17 4.97
N ALA A 132 13.66 -4.40 5.44
CA ALA A 132 14.50 -4.94 6.53
C ALA A 132 16.00 -4.85 6.20
N LEU A 133 16.37 -5.06 4.95
CA LEU A 133 17.77 -5.12 4.52
C LEU A 133 18.34 -3.73 4.18
N TYR A 134 17.52 -2.84 3.63
CA TYR A 134 18.05 -1.66 2.92
C TYR A 134 17.47 -0.33 3.36
N TYR A 135 16.31 -0.27 4.02
CA TYR A 135 15.62 0.98 4.30
C TYR A 135 16.46 1.96 5.12
N ASN A 136 17.18 1.47 6.13
CA ASN A 136 18.05 2.33 6.95
C ASN A 136 19.17 3.02 6.15
N LYS A 137 19.61 2.39 5.04
CA LYS A 137 20.66 2.94 4.17
C LYS A 137 20.08 3.78 3.03
N PHE A 138 18.87 3.39 2.58
CA PHE A 138 18.19 3.98 1.43
C PHE A 138 16.71 4.21 1.73
N PRO A 139 16.32 5.22 2.52
CA PRO A 139 14.92 5.45 2.95
C PRO A 139 13.91 5.61 1.79
N TRP A 140 14.38 5.98 0.61
CA TRP A 140 13.58 6.16 -0.59
C TRP A 140 13.33 4.85 -1.39
N ILE A 141 13.98 3.72 -1.02
CA ILE A 141 13.97 2.48 -1.81
C ILE A 141 12.57 1.88 -1.89
N SER A 142 11.84 1.83 -0.78
CA SER A 142 10.47 1.32 -0.69
C SER A 142 9.53 2.05 -1.63
N THR A 143 9.60 3.38 -1.62
CA THR A 143 8.78 4.23 -2.49
C THR A 143 9.09 3.98 -3.95
N ARG A 144 10.38 3.95 -4.32
CA ARG A 144 10.76 3.73 -5.73
C ARG A 144 10.36 2.37 -6.26
N ILE A 145 10.55 1.31 -5.46
CA ILE A 145 10.16 -0.04 -5.86
C ILE A 145 8.64 -0.14 -5.98
N SER A 146 7.89 0.30 -4.97
CA SER A 146 6.44 0.24 -5.03
C SER A 146 5.84 1.06 -6.17
N ASP A 147 6.39 2.24 -6.47
CA ASP A 147 5.95 3.05 -7.59
C ASP A 147 6.28 2.40 -8.96
N ALA A 148 7.42 1.72 -9.05
CA ALA A 148 7.78 0.97 -10.24
C ALA A 148 6.82 -0.21 -10.47
N LEU A 149 6.51 -0.99 -9.42
CA LEU A 149 5.57 -2.11 -9.48
C LEU A 149 4.17 -1.63 -9.93
N ILE A 150 3.64 -0.60 -9.29
CA ILE A 150 2.31 -0.06 -9.60
C ILE A 150 2.25 0.47 -11.04
N ARG A 151 3.29 1.19 -11.47
CA ARG A 151 3.33 1.81 -12.82
C ARG A 151 3.45 0.79 -13.94
N ASN A 152 4.24 -0.26 -13.75
CA ASN A 152 4.48 -1.24 -14.80
C ASN A 152 3.43 -2.36 -14.84
N GLN A 153 2.72 -2.59 -13.74
CA GLN A 153 1.63 -3.56 -13.63
C GLN A 153 0.38 -2.94 -13.01
N PRO A 154 -0.22 -1.90 -13.64
CA PRO A 154 -1.34 -1.17 -13.05
C PRO A 154 -2.59 -2.04 -12.87
N ASN A 155 -2.77 -3.05 -13.71
CA ASN A 155 -3.95 -3.90 -13.74
C ASN A 155 -3.78 -5.20 -12.96
N LEU A 156 -2.62 -5.41 -12.31
CA LEU A 156 -2.44 -6.59 -11.46
C LEU A 156 -3.46 -6.56 -10.32
N GLU A 157 -4.19 -7.66 -10.16
CA GLU A 157 -5.20 -7.79 -9.12
C GLU A 157 -4.55 -7.63 -7.74
N SER A 158 -4.97 -6.61 -7.01
CA SER A 158 -4.49 -6.36 -5.67
C SER A 158 -5.24 -7.24 -4.68
N GLN A 159 -4.52 -7.95 -3.85
CA GLN A 159 -5.11 -8.71 -2.77
C GLN A 159 -5.19 -7.89 -1.49
N GLN A 160 -6.32 -7.95 -0.83
CA GLN A 160 -6.44 -7.41 0.53
C GLN A 160 -5.59 -8.29 1.45
N CYS A 161 -4.86 -7.65 2.38
CA CYS A 161 -4.10 -8.41 3.37
C CYS A 161 -5.06 -9.21 4.25
N GLU A 162 -4.84 -10.51 4.36
CA GLU A 162 -5.60 -11.36 5.26
C GLU A 162 -5.23 -11.06 6.72
N ILE A 163 -6.20 -10.60 7.48
CA ILE A 163 -6.07 -10.36 8.92
C ILE A 163 -6.74 -11.50 9.64
N ASP A 164 -6.07 -12.11 10.60
CA ASP A 164 -6.67 -13.20 11.34
C ASP A 164 -7.91 -12.74 12.15
N GLU A 165 -8.88 -13.64 12.26
CA GLU A 165 -10.18 -13.37 12.86
C GLU A 165 -10.10 -12.88 14.30
N GLN A 166 -9.17 -13.43 15.09
CA GLN A 166 -9.01 -13.03 16.49
C GLN A 166 -8.57 -11.56 16.62
N HIS A 167 -7.69 -11.12 15.70
CA HIS A 167 -7.27 -9.72 15.65
C HIS A 167 -8.41 -8.81 15.18
N LEU A 168 -9.14 -9.23 14.13
CA LEU A 168 -10.29 -8.47 13.62
C LEU A 168 -11.36 -8.29 14.69
N ASN A 169 -11.76 -9.36 15.41
CA ASN A 169 -12.72 -9.28 16.48
C ASN A 169 -12.32 -8.24 17.54
N LYS A 170 -11.05 -8.25 17.99
CA LYS A 170 -10.54 -7.26 18.95
C LYS A 170 -10.59 -5.84 18.42
N VAL A 171 -10.32 -5.65 17.12
CA VAL A 171 -10.39 -4.32 16.48
C VAL A 171 -11.85 -3.87 16.41
N TYR A 172 -12.78 -4.73 15.98
CA TYR A 172 -14.21 -4.41 15.96
C TYR A 172 -14.76 -4.10 17.36
N GLU A 173 -14.41 -4.89 18.37
CA GLU A 173 -14.81 -4.64 19.76
C GLU A 173 -14.36 -3.23 20.22
N LYS A 174 -13.10 -2.87 19.98
CA LYS A 174 -12.57 -1.58 20.40
C LYS A 174 -13.18 -0.39 19.64
N ASN A 175 -13.58 -0.61 18.40
CA ASN A 175 -14.11 0.46 17.56
C ASN A 175 -15.65 0.49 17.51
N ASN A 176 -16.33 -0.42 18.21
CA ASN A 176 -17.78 -0.57 18.11
C ASN A 176 -18.56 0.71 18.43
N GLY A 177 -18.14 1.45 19.45
CA GLY A 177 -18.76 2.74 19.80
C GLY A 177 -18.63 3.78 18.68
N TYR A 178 -17.46 3.89 18.07
CA TYR A 178 -17.23 4.80 16.95
C TYR A 178 -18.02 4.41 15.71
N LEU A 179 -18.07 3.09 15.41
CA LEU A 179 -18.87 2.58 14.30
C LEU A 179 -20.36 2.86 14.47
N GLN A 180 -20.90 2.77 15.68
CA GLN A 180 -22.29 3.11 15.94
C GLN A 180 -22.59 4.59 15.66
N ILE A 181 -21.71 5.49 16.10
CA ILE A 181 -21.84 6.95 15.82
C ILE A 181 -21.80 7.21 14.31
N ILE A 182 -20.86 6.60 13.60
CA ILE A 182 -20.71 6.76 12.14
C ILE A 182 -21.92 6.19 11.40
N ASN A 183 -22.34 4.96 11.72
CA ASN A 183 -23.44 4.27 11.06
C ASN A 183 -24.80 4.95 11.29
N ALA A 184 -24.98 5.64 12.44
CA ALA A 184 -26.19 6.44 12.69
C ALA A 184 -26.32 7.63 11.73
N ARG A 185 -25.28 7.99 11.00
CA ARG A 185 -25.24 9.12 10.05
C ARG A 185 -25.10 8.70 8.60
N LEU A 186 -24.83 7.44 8.33
CA LEU A 186 -24.80 6.86 7.00
C LEU A 186 -26.20 6.40 6.60
N ASP A 187 -26.47 6.43 5.29
CA ASP A 187 -27.65 5.75 4.76
C ASP A 187 -27.64 4.27 5.15
N PRO A 188 -28.79 3.63 5.41
CA PRO A 188 -28.86 2.21 5.76
C PRO A 188 -28.15 1.29 4.76
N THR A 189 -28.15 1.66 3.48
CA THR A 189 -27.45 0.93 2.43
C THR A 189 -25.94 1.12 2.47
N ASP A 190 -25.45 2.18 3.11
CA ASP A 190 -24.03 2.58 3.13
C ASP A 190 -23.34 2.35 4.47
N GLN A 191 -24.02 1.73 5.43
CA GLN A 191 -23.43 1.46 6.74
C GLN A 191 -22.17 0.61 6.64
N LEU A 192 -21.21 0.91 7.51
CA LEU A 192 -20.01 0.12 7.72
C LEU A 192 -20.38 -1.19 8.43
N THR A 193 -19.60 -2.22 8.17
CA THR A 193 -19.70 -3.49 8.90
C THR A 193 -19.51 -3.25 10.39
N SER A 194 -20.44 -3.74 11.19
CA SER A 194 -20.38 -3.68 12.65
C SER A 194 -19.99 -5.04 13.23
N LEU A 195 -19.67 -5.08 14.52
CA LEU A 195 -19.36 -6.33 15.22
C LEU A 195 -20.48 -7.38 15.07
N THR A 196 -21.74 -6.94 15.05
CA THR A 196 -22.92 -7.83 14.90
C THR A 196 -23.13 -8.36 13.47
N THR A 197 -22.59 -7.67 12.47
CA THR A 197 -22.70 -8.05 11.06
C THR A 197 -21.44 -8.69 10.50
N PHE A 198 -20.40 -8.79 11.34
CA PHE A 198 -19.15 -9.43 10.99
C PHE A 198 -19.37 -10.93 10.80
N SER A 199 -19.56 -11.36 9.55
CA SER A 199 -19.62 -12.76 9.16
C SER A 199 -18.46 -13.08 8.23
N HIS A 200 -17.72 -14.15 8.55
CA HIS A 200 -16.61 -14.64 7.75
C HIS A 200 -17.02 -14.86 6.30
N LYS A 201 -16.45 -14.13 5.37
CA LYS A 201 -16.44 -14.49 3.96
C LYS A 201 -15.12 -15.20 3.65
N VAL A 202 -15.05 -16.49 3.94
CA VAL A 202 -14.01 -17.34 3.36
C VAL A 202 -14.51 -17.80 1.99
N THR A 203 -14.06 -17.17 0.92
CA THR A 203 -14.16 -17.74 -0.42
C THR A 203 -12.79 -17.69 -1.07
N GLN A 204 -12.03 -18.75 -0.88
CA GLN A 204 -10.85 -19.03 -1.71
C GLN A 204 -11.35 -19.68 -2.99
N ASP A 205 -11.29 -18.95 -4.08
CA ASP A 205 -11.45 -19.51 -5.42
C ASP A 205 -10.07 -20.02 -5.89
N ASN A 206 -9.80 -21.30 -5.61
CA ASN A 206 -8.53 -21.99 -5.89
C ASN A 206 -8.56 -22.70 -7.26
N SER A 207 -9.01 -22.06 -8.34
CA SER A 207 -8.92 -22.67 -9.67
C SER A 207 -7.46 -22.82 -10.11
N PRO A 208 -7.07 -23.93 -10.79
CA PRO A 208 -5.71 -24.14 -11.27
C PRO A 208 -5.21 -23.04 -12.22
N GLU A 209 -6.11 -22.45 -12.99
CA GLU A 209 -5.81 -21.35 -13.91
C GLU A 209 -5.43 -20.07 -13.16
N LYS A 210 -6.14 -19.76 -12.10
CA LYS A 210 -5.85 -18.59 -11.24
C LYS A 210 -4.49 -18.74 -10.52
N ILE A 211 -4.14 -19.95 -10.10
CA ILE A 211 -2.84 -20.25 -9.48
C ILE A 211 -1.68 -20.05 -10.46
N ASN A 212 -1.83 -20.47 -11.72
CA ASN A 212 -0.79 -20.29 -12.74
C ASN A 212 -0.60 -18.82 -13.09
N GLN A 213 -1.69 -18.07 -13.27
CA GLN A 213 -1.62 -16.62 -13.52
C GLN A 213 -0.93 -15.88 -12.36
N ILE A 214 -1.26 -16.21 -11.12
CA ILE A 214 -0.62 -15.63 -9.93
C ILE A 214 0.89 -15.90 -9.95
N ARG A 215 1.34 -17.11 -10.33
CA ARG A 215 2.77 -17.45 -10.41
C ARG A 215 3.51 -16.66 -11.49
N GLU A 216 2.91 -16.47 -12.66
CA GLU A 216 3.50 -15.63 -13.72
C GLU A 216 3.62 -14.18 -13.28
N ASP A 217 2.58 -13.60 -12.71
CA ASP A 217 2.56 -12.24 -12.20
C ASP A 217 3.61 -12.03 -11.09
N GLU A 218 3.79 -13.01 -10.21
CA GLU A 218 4.84 -13.01 -9.19
C GLU A 218 6.24 -13.00 -9.80
N CYS A 219 6.49 -13.80 -10.84
CA CYS A 219 7.78 -13.82 -11.55
C CYS A 219 8.09 -12.47 -12.20
N ILE A 220 7.10 -11.85 -12.84
CA ILE A 220 7.24 -10.52 -13.45
C ILE A 220 7.54 -9.47 -12.38
N SER A 221 6.81 -9.48 -11.28
CA SER A 221 7.04 -8.56 -10.15
C SER A 221 8.44 -8.70 -9.57
N MET A 222 8.93 -9.92 -9.40
CA MET A 222 10.28 -10.18 -8.87
C MET A 222 11.39 -9.69 -9.80
N ARG A 223 11.23 -9.87 -11.12
CA ARG A 223 12.15 -9.32 -12.13
C ARG A 223 12.18 -7.80 -12.04
N LEU A 224 11.00 -7.17 -12.00
CA LEU A 224 10.86 -5.71 -11.93
C LEU A 224 11.49 -5.13 -10.65
N ILE A 225 11.38 -5.82 -9.53
CA ILE A 225 12.05 -5.45 -8.28
C ILE A 225 13.57 -5.49 -8.47
N GLY A 226 14.11 -6.58 -9.05
CA GLY A 226 15.52 -6.73 -9.35
C GLY A 226 16.04 -5.62 -10.26
N ASP A 227 15.37 -5.35 -11.37
CA ASP A 227 15.73 -4.31 -12.32
C ASP A 227 15.67 -2.89 -11.69
N THR A 228 14.68 -2.65 -10.84
CA THR A 228 14.55 -1.36 -10.14
C THR A 228 15.67 -1.17 -9.12
N LEU A 229 16.01 -2.22 -8.36
CA LEU A 229 17.14 -2.22 -7.44
C LEU A 229 18.44 -1.95 -8.17
N LEU A 230 18.67 -2.62 -9.30
CA LEU A 230 19.85 -2.43 -10.12
C LEU A 230 19.98 -0.98 -10.61
N LYS A 231 18.92 -0.43 -11.24
CA LYS A 231 18.89 0.98 -11.70
C LYS A 231 19.15 1.98 -10.59
N VAL A 232 18.68 1.66 -9.40
CA VAL A 232 18.85 2.51 -8.23
C VAL A 232 20.29 2.45 -7.71
N LEU A 233 20.86 1.26 -7.63
CA LEU A 233 22.22 1.06 -7.13
C LEU A 233 23.24 1.59 -8.13
N THR A 234 23.05 1.41 -9.43
CA THR A 234 23.95 1.89 -10.48
C THR A 234 23.94 3.41 -10.63
N LYS A 235 22.80 4.10 -10.49
CA LYS A 235 22.75 5.58 -10.54
C LYS A 235 23.55 6.28 -9.43
N LYS A 236 23.85 5.59 -8.32
CA LYS A 236 24.67 6.09 -7.19
C LYS A 236 26.12 5.60 -7.20
N SER A 237 26.57 4.94 -8.26
CA SER A 237 27.91 4.32 -8.34
C SER A 237 29.09 5.30 -8.31
N GLN A 238 28.86 6.60 -8.16
CA GLN A 238 29.96 7.54 -7.80
C GLN A 238 30.35 7.49 -6.31
N GLN A 239 29.56 6.86 -5.44
CA GLN A 239 29.94 6.58 -4.05
C GLN A 239 30.21 5.09 -3.88
N LYS A 240 31.43 4.75 -3.45
CA LYS A 240 31.85 3.39 -3.14
C LYS A 240 30.85 2.72 -2.19
N LEU A 241 30.27 1.60 -2.60
CA LEU A 241 29.28 0.86 -1.80
C LEU A 241 29.94 0.32 -0.52
N SER A 242 29.20 0.30 0.59
CA SER A 242 29.68 -0.35 1.82
C SER A 242 29.83 -1.86 1.64
N ASN A 243 30.71 -2.48 2.40
CA ASN A 243 30.92 -3.93 2.35
C ASN A 243 29.61 -4.72 2.57
N ASP A 244 28.79 -4.30 3.53
CA ASP A 244 27.50 -4.95 3.79
C ASP A 244 26.53 -4.84 2.61
N THR A 245 26.57 -3.70 1.89
CA THR A 245 25.74 -3.51 0.69
C THR A 245 26.20 -4.44 -0.42
N VAL A 246 27.53 -4.60 -0.60
CA VAL A 246 28.08 -5.53 -1.57
C VAL A 246 27.71 -6.99 -1.22
N ASP A 247 27.77 -7.38 0.05
CA ASP A 247 27.36 -8.71 0.51
C ASP A 247 25.87 -8.98 0.28
N ALA A 248 25.03 -7.96 0.48
CA ALA A 248 23.61 -8.07 0.22
C ALA A 248 23.31 -8.21 -1.29
N ILE A 249 24.03 -7.49 -2.15
CA ILE A 249 23.96 -7.62 -3.61
C ILE A 249 24.32 -9.05 -4.04
N ILE A 250 25.39 -9.59 -3.49
CA ILE A 250 25.82 -10.97 -3.78
C ILE A 250 24.74 -11.99 -3.36
N LYS A 251 24.15 -11.81 -2.17
CA LYS A 251 23.07 -12.69 -1.69
C LYS A 251 21.84 -12.62 -2.59
N LEU A 252 21.47 -11.41 -3.03
CA LEU A 252 20.33 -11.22 -3.94
C LEU A 252 20.59 -11.90 -5.29
N SER A 253 21.77 -11.71 -5.89
CA SER A 253 22.12 -12.34 -7.17
C SER A 253 22.07 -13.86 -7.10
N GLN A 254 22.46 -14.45 -5.98
CA GLN A 254 22.46 -15.90 -5.76
C GLN A 254 21.09 -16.47 -5.33
N SER A 255 20.09 -15.63 -5.11
CA SER A 255 18.79 -16.08 -4.58
C SER A 255 17.95 -16.89 -5.58
N GLY A 256 18.31 -16.91 -6.86
CA GLY A 256 17.49 -17.46 -7.94
C GLY A 256 16.20 -16.68 -8.23
N LYS A 257 16.01 -15.52 -7.56
CA LYS A 257 14.80 -14.70 -7.65
C LYS A 257 14.90 -13.56 -8.68
N VAL A 258 16.06 -13.37 -9.28
CA VAL A 258 16.32 -12.35 -10.32
C VAL A 258 16.58 -12.99 -11.67
N SER A 259 16.40 -12.23 -12.76
CA SER A 259 16.74 -12.73 -14.09
C SER A 259 18.25 -12.99 -14.21
N LYS A 260 18.66 -13.86 -15.13
CA LYS A 260 20.08 -14.13 -15.35
C LYS A 260 20.85 -12.88 -15.77
N THR A 261 20.26 -12.03 -16.58
CA THR A 261 20.81 -10.71 -16.93
C THR A 261 21.03 -9.86 -15.70
N THR A 262 20.01 -9.74 -14.85
CA THR A 262 20.09 -8.96 -13.59
C THR A 262 21.11 -9.56 -12.61
N GLU A 263 21.24 -10.89 -12.55
CA GLU A 263 22.25 -11.57 -11.76
C GLU A 263 23.67 -11.15 -12.18
N VAL A 264 23.95 -11.18 -13.50
CA VAL A 264 25.26 -10.77 -14.05
C VAL A 264 25.56 -9.30 -13.73
N GLU A 265 24.58 -8.40 -13.92
CA GLU A 265 24.75 -6.97 -13.66
C GLU A 265 24.98 -6.68 -12.17
N LEU A 266 24.26 -7.36 -11.27
CA LEU A 266 24.46 -7.23 -9.82
C LEU A 266 25.85 -7.73 -9.39
N LEU A 267 26.32 -8.86 -9.93
CA LEU A 267 27.65 -9.39 -9.65
C LEU A 267 28.75 -8.49 -10.22
N ALA A 268 28.55 -7.91 -11.40
CA ALA A 268 29.46 -6.93 -11.98
C ALA A 268 29.60 -5.67 -11.08
N LEU A 269 28.48 -5.12 -10.64
CA LEU A 269 28.45 -3.98 -9.71
C LEU A 269 29.17 -4.30 -8.38
N ALA A 270 28.92 -5.50 -7.83
CA ALA A 270 29.60 -5.96 -6.62
C ALA A 270 31.12 -6.06 -6.84
N LYS A 271 31.56 -6.56 -8.03
CA LYS A 271 32.98 -6.68 -8.40
C LYS A 271 33.66 -5.33 -8.56
N GLU A 272 33.02 -4.34 -9.14
CA GLU A 272 33.55 -2.98 -9.22
C GLU A 272 33.87 -2.40 -7.83
N ASN A 273 33.04 -2.73 -6.84
CA ASN A 273 33.20 -2.25 -5.46
C ASN A 273 34.17 -3.10 -4.63
N ARG A 274 34.44 -4.37 -5.02
CA ARG A 274 35.42 -5.30 -4.42
C ARG A 274 36.30 -5.96 -5.50
N PRO A 275 37.18 -5.25 -6.17
CA PRO A 275 37.95 -5.77 -7.31
C PRO A 275 38.85 -6.96 -6.94
N GLN A 276 39.32 -7.05 -5.70
CA GLN A 276 40.17 -8.12 -5.21
C GLN A 276 39.42 -9.40 -4.78
N GLY A 277 38.11 -9.42 -4.87
CA GLY A 277 37.25 -10.53 -4.45
C GLY A 277 37.32 -11.73 -5.42
N GLN A 278 38.23 -12.67 -5.22
CA GLN A 278 38.39 -13.87 -6.09
C GLN A 278 37.11 -14.70 -6.18
N LYS A 279 36.40 -14.90 -5.05
CA LYS A 279 35.12 -15.63 -5.03
C LYS A 279 34.08 -14.95 -5.90
N LEU A 280 34.03 -13.64 -5.84
CA LEU A 280 33.05 -12.80 -6.60
C LEU A 280 33.37 -12.84 -8.11
N ALA A 281 34.65 -12.85 -8.47
CA ALA A 281 35.08 -13.01 -9.87
C ALA A 281 34.57 -14.32 -10.46
N ARG A 282 34.73 -15.44 -9.73
CA ARG A 282 34.26 -16.78 -10.15
C ARG A 282 32.72 -16.81 -10.28
N LEU A 283 32.00 -16.18 -9.37
CA LEU A 283 30.54 -16.12 -9.44
C LEU A 283 30.07 -15.34 -10.68
N LEU A 284 30.70 -14.21 -10.98
CA LEU A 284 30.37 -13.42 -12.17
C LEU A 284 30.67 -14.20 -13.46
N GLU A 285 31.83 -14.83 -13.57
CA GLU A 285 32.23 -15.64 -14.71
C GLU A 285 31.24 -16.79 -14.95
N ARG A 286 30.83 -17.48 -13.88
CA ARG A 286 29.83 -18.56 -13.96
C ARG A 286 28.48 -18.02 -14.46
N ALA A 287 27.98 -16.92 -13.89
CA ALA A 287 26.72 -16.34 -14.28
C ALA A 287 26.73 -15.85 -15.76
N GLN A 288 27.84 -15.29 -16.23
CA GLN A 288 28.03 -14.89 -17.62
C GLN A 288 28.00 -16.10 -18.57
N THR A 289 28.65 -17.19 -18.19
CA THR A 289 28.66 -18.43 -18.97
C THR A 289 27.26 -19.05 -19.07
N GLU A 290 26.54 -19.08 -17.95
CA GLU A 290 25.15 -19.56 -17.92
C GLU A 290 24.21 -18.69 -18.77
N LEU A 291 24.41 -17.37 -18.78
CA LEU A 291 23.63 -16.43 -19.62
C LEU A 291 23.93 -16.63 -21.10
N SER A 292 25.16 -16.95 -21.47
CA SER A 292 25.55 -17.16 -22.88
C SER A 292 25.04 -18.48 -23.45
N ASN A 293 24.64 -19.42 -22.60
CA ASN A 293 24.11 -20.74 -22.98
C ASN A 293 22.57 -20.78 -22.99
N THR A 294 21.89 -19.65 -22.68
CA THR A 294 20.43 -19.50 -22.69
C THR A 294 19.98 -18.74 -23.90
#